data_6ea2db43f210b273b5f43ae2f22bed5a
#
_entry.id   6ea2db43f210b273b5f43ae2f22bed5a
#
_cell.length_a   1.000
_cell.length_b   1.000
_cell.length_c   1.000
_cell.angle_alpha   90.00
_cell.angle_beta   90.00
_cell.angle_gamma   90.00
#
_symmetry.space_group_name_H-M   'P 1'
#
loop_
_entity.id
_entity.type
_entity.pdbx_description
1 polymer ?
#
loop_
_entity_poly.entity_id
_entity_poly.type
_entity_poly.pdbx_seq_one_letter_code
_entity_poly.pdbx_strand_id
1 'polypeptide(L)'
;LWSLEDAQRNGARFLKYLEVESIAEARSVPATDLLEAAVTFPACDWSGQGDDVVWAPMTNWIPCVDGTFLVEQYRDALIAGHRVPCDLLVGNTTGEFMVPGPDGTPYPEGECGNLDMIDAWVSGGGSEPYRYRFDVDMPGDDAGAFHSSDLWFSFGTLPASWRPFRGWHYDLSHAMNRYWTNFAATGDPNGSGLPEWTACGPDGQRY
;
A
#
# COMPACT_ATOMS: atom_id res chain seq x y z
N LEU A 1 4.97 -10.44 -2.21
CA LEU A 1 6.36 -10.50 -1.71
C LEU A 1 7.20 -11.41 -2.59
N TRP A 2 8.50 -11.18 -2.66
CA TRP A 2 9.41 -12.05 -3.39
C TRP A 2 9.65 -13.37 -2.67
N SER A 3 10.07 -14.40 -3.41
CA SER A 3 10.73 -15.56 -2.80
C SER A 3 12.14 -15.16 -2.34
N LEU A 4 12.71 -15.93 -1.41
CA LEU A 4 14.13 -15.73 -1.01
C LEU A 4 15.09 -15.90 -2.20
N GLU A 5 14.82 -16.86 -3.08
CA GLU A 5 15.59 -17.10 -4.30
C GLU A 5 15.58 -15.90 -5.22
N ASP A 6 14.40 -15.29 -5.46
CA ASP A 6 14.28 -14.09 -6.28
C ASP A 6 15.03 -12.91 -5.67
N ALA A 7 14.88 -12.70 -4.36
CA ALA A 7 15.59 -11.64 -3.66
C ALA A 7 17.12 -11.81 -3.74
N GLN A 8 17.61 -13.04 -3.60
CA GLN A 8 19.05 -13.37 -3.75
C GLN A 8 19.54 -13.15 -5.18
N ARG A 9 18.74 -13.56 -6.18
CA ARG A 9 19.05 -13.33 -7.59
C ARG A 9 19.12 -11.83 -7.92
N ASN A 10 18.19 -11.04 -7.41
CA ASN A 10 18.22 -9.60 -7.58
C ASN A 10 19.42 -8.95 -6.86
N GLY A 11 19.72 -9.40 -5.66
CA GLY A 11 20.92 -8.96 -4.93
C GLY A 11 22.21 -9.23 -5.71
N ALA A 12 22.35 -10.41 -6.31
CA ALA A 12 23.51 -10.74 -7.14
C ALA A 12 23.61 -9.85 -8.39
N ARG A 13 22.46 -9.52 -9.04
CA ARG A 13 22.43 -8.55 -10.15
C ARG A 13 22.86 -7.16 -9.71
N PHE A 14 22.44 -6.73 -8.52
CA PHE A 14 22.81 -5.41 -7.99
C PHE A 14 24.29 -5.33 -7.65
N LEU A 15 24.90 -6.37 -7.05
CA LEU A 15 26.35 -6.41 -6.84
C LEU A 15 27.12 -6.29 -8.17
N LYS A 16 26.67 -6.99 -9.19
CA LYS A 16 27.26 -6.88 -10.54
C LYS A 16 27.09 -5.47 -11.13
N TYR A 17 25.94 -4.83 -10.90
CA TYR A 17 25.67 -3.45 -11.34
C TYR A 17 26.59 -2.43 -10.64
N LEU A 18 26.91 -2.69 -9.37
CA LEU A 18 27.88 -1.90 -8.59
C LEU A 18 29.34 -2.23 -8.91
N GLU A 19 29.59 -3.20 -9.79
CA GLU A 19 30.94 -3.69 -10.11
C GLU A 19 31.73 -4.19 -8.87
N VAL A 20 31.02 -4.81 -7.90
CA VAL A 20 31.60 -5.41 -6.70
C VAL A 20 31.30 -6.92 -6.62
N GLU A 21 32.19 -7.68 -5.96
CA GLU A 21 32.07 -9.14 -5.88
C GLU A 21 31.36 -9.64 -4.61
N SER A 22 31.16 -8.76 -3.62
CA SER A 22 30.60 -9.15 -2.33
C SER A 22 29.84 -8.05 -1.63
N ILE A 23 28.96 -8.44 -0.69
CA ILE A 23 28.29 -7.52 0.23
C ILE A 23 29.30 -6.73 1.07
N ALA A 24 30.44 -7.35 1.42
CA ALA A 24 31.50 -6.68 2.17
C ALA A 24 32.09 -5.52 1.39
N GLU A 25 32.33 -5.71 0.09
CA GLU A 25 32.81 -4.63 -0.80
C GLU A 25 31.72 -3.57 -1.02
N ALA A 26 30.44 -3.99 -1.23
CA ALA A 26 29.33 -3.06 -1.35
C ALA A 26 29.17 -2.14 -0.14
N ARG A 27 29.48 -2.61 1.07
CA ARG A 27 29.50 -1.77 2.29
C ARG A 27 30.57 -0.68 2.29
N SER A 28 31.57 -0.80 1.43
CA SER A 28 32.62 0.19 1.28
C SER A 28 32.32 1.26 0.22
N VAL A 29 31.26 1.06 -0.57
CA VAL A 29 30.76 2.04 -1.54
C VAL A 29 30.18 3.24 -0.76
N PRO A 30 30.51 4.50 -1.13
CA PRO A 30 29.91 5.69 -0.51
C PRO A 30 28.39 5.62 -0.56
N ALA A 31 27.70 6.05 0.52
CA ALA A 31 26.25 5.96 0.62
C ALA A 31 25.50 6.72 -0.49
N THR A 32 26.08 7.86 -0.96
CA THR A 32 25.56 8.64 -2.09
C THR A 32 25.55 7.84 -3.38
N ASP A 33 26.67 7.16 -3.67
CA ASP A 33 26.86 6.38 -4.89
C ASP A 33 25.98 5.11 -4.86
N LEU A 34 25.86 4.51 -3.68
CA LEU A 34 24.95 3.36 -3.45
C LEU A 34 23.49 3.75 -3.67
N LEU A 35 23.09 4.94 -3.18
CA LEU A 35 21.72 5.45 -3.37
C LEU A 35 21.45 5.75 -4.87
N GLU A 36 22.38 6.40 -5.55
CA GLU A 36 22.26 6.66 -6.99
C GLU A 36 22.15 5.36 -7.79
N ALA A 37 23.02 4.39 -7.48
CA ALA A 37 22.95 3.07 -8.09
C ALA A 37 21.61 2.36 -7.79
N ALA A 38 21.11 2.43 -6.57
CA ALA A 38 19.84 1.80 -6.18
C ALA A 38 18.63 2.41 -6.92
N VAL A 39 18.65 3.71 -7.19
CA VAL A 39 17.59 4.41 -7.93
C VAL A 39 17.64 4.13 -9.43
N THR A 40 18.86 4.00 -9.99
CA THR A 40 19.07 3.78 -11.42
C THR A 40 19.11 2.29 -11.81
N PHE A 41 19.18 1.39 -10.83
CA PHE A 41 19.21 -0.05 -11.07
C PHE A 41 17.96 -0.53 -11.78
N PRO A 42 18.08 -1.21 -12.95
CA PRO A 42 16.92 -1.70 -13.69
C PRO A 42 16.06 -2.66 -12.87
N ALA A 43 14.73 -2.44 -12.91
CA ALA A 43 13.78 -3.35 -12.27
C ALA A 43 13.91 -4.77 -12.83
N CYS A 44 13.66 -5.77 -12.00
CA CYS A 44 13.56 -7.16 -12.45
C CYS A 44 12.23 -7.41 -13.14
N ASP A 45 12.27 -8.11 -14.27
CA ASP A 45 11.10 -8.78 -14.81
C ASP A 45 10.91 -10.13 -14.10
N TRP A 46 9.88 -10.20 -13.27
CA TRP A 46 9.50 -11.41 -12.55
C TRP A 46 8.58 -12.33 -13.35
N SER A 47 8.12 -11.89 -14.54
CA SER A 47 7.28 -12.69 -15.43
C SER A 47 8.07 -13.79 -16.17
N GLY A 48 9.39 -13.77 -16.10
CA GLY A 48 10.27 -14.68 -16.82
C GLY A 48 10.43 -14.35 -18.31
N GLN A 49 10.00 -13.18 -18.75
CA GLN A 49 10.00 -12.78 -20.16
C GLN A 49 11.13 -11.82 -20.57
N GLY A 50 12.14 -11.64 -19.75
CA GLY A 50 13.34 -10.85 -20.08
C GLY A 50 13.67 -9.71 -19.12
N ASP A 51 14.84 -9.13 -19.28
CA ASP A 51 15.42 -8.13 -18.36
C ASP A 51 14.89 -6.69 -18.55
N ASP A 52 13.92 -6.47 -19.43
CA ASP A 52 13.62 -5.13 -19.98
C ASP A 52 12.31 -4.49 -19.48
N VAL A 53 11.63 -5.05 -18.46
CA VAL A 53 10.39 -4.43 -17.97
C VAL A 53 10.70 -3.36 -16.94
N VAL A 54 10.49 -2.11 -17.34
CA VAL A 54 10.69 -0.92 -16.52
C VAL A 54 9.50 -0.72 -15.57
N TRP A 55 9.48 -1.43 -14.46
CA TRP A 55 8.67 -1.02 -13.31
C TRP A 55 9.53 -0.14 -12.38
N ALA A 56 8.86 0.73 -11.62
CA ALA A 56 9.55 1.73 -10.79
C ALA A 56 10.72 1.12 -9.98
N PRO A 57 11.86 1.80 -9.86
CA PRO A 57 13.06 1.30 -9.14
C PRO A 57 12.79 0.79 -7.72
N MET A 58 11.72 1.26 -7.08
CA MET A 58 11.31 0.84 -5.74
C MET A 58 10.94 -0.64 -5.64
N THR A 59 10.50 -1.29 -6.72
CA THR A 59 10.12 -2.71 -6.70
C THR A 59 11.30 -3.65 -6.50
N ASN A 60 12.52 -3.17 -6.70
CA ASN A 60 13.76 -3.94 -6.45
C ASN A 60 14.04 -4.17 -4.95
N TRP A 61 13.40 -3.42 -4.05
CA TRP A 61 13.72 -3.38 -2.61
C TRP A 61 12.52 -3.71 -1.73
N ILE A 62 11.69 -4.66 -2.17
CA ILE A 62 10.55 -5.14 -1.37
C ILE A 62 10.94 -6.31 -0.47
N PRO A 63 10.20 -6.55 0.63
CA PRO A 63 10.42 -7.70 1.49
C PRO A 63 10.27 -9.04 0.74
N CYS A 64 10.95 -10.07 1.22
CA CYS A 64 10.84 -11.43 0.69
C CYS A 64 10.37 -12.42 1.76
N VAL A 65 9.74 -13.50 1.31
CA VAL A 65 9.42 -14.65 2.15
C VAL A 65 10.72 -15.45 2.33
N ASP A 66 11.34 -15.30 3.50
CA ASP A 66 12.63 -15.89 3.85
C ASP A 66 12.52 -17.17 4.70
N GLY A 67 11.29 -17.54 5.08
CA GLY A 67 11.01 -18.69 5.94
C GLY A 67 11.40 -18.52 7.41
N THR A 68 11.86 -17.33 7.82
CA THR A 68 12.30 -17.04 9.19
C THR A 68 11.52 -15.88 9.79
N PHE A 69 11.60 -14.69 9.21
CA PHE A 69 10.84 -13.51 9.63
C PHE A 69 9.48 -13.45 8.90
N LEU A 70 9.49 -13.60 7.58
CA LEU A 70 8.29 -13.78 6.77
C LEU A 70 8.22 -15.23 6.30
N VAL A 71 7.38 -16.02 6.94
CA VAL A 71 7.33 -17.48 6.72
C VAL A 71 6.48 -17.87 5.52
N GLU A 72 5.59 -17.00 5.08
CA GLU A 72 4.64 -17.23 3.98
C GLU A 72 4.17 -15.94 3.33
N GLN A 73 3.50 -16.05 2.19
CA GLN A 73 2.87 -14.91 1.53
C GLN A 73 1.72 -14.36 2.38
N TYR A 74 1.55 -13.03 2.41
CA TYR A 74 0.52 -12.40 3.26
C TYR A 74 -0.89 -12.91 2.97
N ARG A 75 -1.23 -13.16 1.70
CA ARG A 75 -2.53 -13.65 1.27
C ARG A 75 -2.78 -15.06 1.80
N ASP A 76 -1.80 -15.93 1.69
CA ASP A 76 -1.88 -17.31 2.18
C ASP A 76 -2.01 -17.33 3.71
N ALA A 77 -1.25 -16.50 4.40
CA ALA A 77 -1.34 -16.31 5.85
C ALA A 77 -2.75 -15.84 6.28
N LEU A 78 -3.32 -14.89 5.56
CA LEU A 78 -4.67 -14.41 5.87
C LEU A 78 -5.72 -15.50 5.68
N ILE A 79 -5.69 -16.24 4.57
CA ILE A 79 -6.61 -17.34 4.27
C ILE A 79 -6.47 -18.48 5.29
N ALA A 80 -5.24 -18.77 5.69
CA ALA A 80 -4.96 -19.80 6.72
C ALA A 80 -5.31 -19.34 8.14
N GLY A 81 -5.69 -18.09 8.33
CA GLY A 81 -5.95 -17.52 9.66
C GLY A 81 -4.69 -17.28 10.50
N HIS A 82 -3.51 -17.30 9.90
CA HIS A 82 -2.22 -17.04 10.55
C HIS A 82 -2.01 -15.54 10.75
N ARG A 83 -2.82 -14.95 11.60
CA ARG A 83 -2.75 -13.52 11.93
C ARG A 83 -2.99 -13.26 13.40
N VAL A 84 -2.55 -12.13 13.88
CA VAL A 84 -2.96 -11.63 15.20
C VAL A 84 -4.46 -11.30 15.14
N PRO A 85 -5.26 -11.70 16.13
CA PRO A 85 -6.65 -11.28 16.21
C PRO A 85 -6.75 -9.75 16.28
N CYS A 86 -7.38 -9.16 15.28
CA CYS A 86 -7.64 -7.71 15.20
C CYS A 86 -8.82 -7.48 14.25
N ASP A 87 -9.31 -6.25 14.22
CA ASP A 87 -10.28 -5.79 13.23
C ASP A 87 -9.56 -5.13 12.06
N LEU A 88 -10.21 -5.07 10.90
CA LEU A 88 -9.64 -4.52 9.67
C LEU A 88 -10.44 -3.31 9.20
N LEU A 89 -9.74 -2.17 9.04
CA LEU A 89 -10.21 -1.00 8.31
C LEU A 89 -9.20 -0.69 7.21
N VAL A 90 -9.64 -0.68 5.96
CA VAL A 90 -8.76 -0.54 4.79
C VAL A 90 -9.39 0.36 3.74
N GLY A 91 -8.58 1.06 2.97
CA GLY A 91 -9.07 1.89 1.89
C GLY A 91 -7.95 2.49 1.05
N ASN A 92 -8.34 3.28 0.07
CA ASN A 92 -7.43 3.92 -0.88
C ASN A 92 -8.03 5.25 -1.37
N THR A 93 -7.18 6.07 -1.97
CA THR A 93 -7.62 7.20 -2.79
C THR A 93 -8.02 6.73 -4.18
N THR A 94 -8.83 7.51 -4.90
CA THR A 94 -9.24 7.14 -6.27
C THR A 94 -8.18 7.43 -7.32
N GLY A 95 -7.22 8.32 -7.02
CA GLY A 95 -6.08 8.65 -7.87
C GLY A 95 -4.79 7.93 -7.46
N GLU A 96 -4.88 6.66 -7.05
CA GLU A 96 -3.72 5.80 -6.78
C GLU A 96 -2.93 5.49 -8.05
N PHE A 97 -1.76 4.87 -7.88
CA PHE A 97 -0.99 4.33 -9.01
C PHE A 97 -1.85 3.40 -9.84
N MET A 98 -1.77 3.57 -11.17
CA MET A 98 -2.54 2.76 -12.11
C MET A 98 -1.68 1.59 -12.58
N VAL A 99 -2.26 0.40 -12.58
CA VAL A 99 -1.66 -0.82 -13.12
C VAL A 99 -2.51 -1.36 -14.27
N PRO A 100 -1.95 -2.09 -15.24
CA PRO A 100 -2.74 -2.76 -16.26
C PRO A 100 -3.65 -3.82 -15.62
N GLY A 101 -4.96 -3.69 -15.84
CA GLY A 101 -5.92 -4.74 -15.51
C GLY A 101 -5.80 -5.97 -16.44
N PRO A 102 -6.53 -7.06 -16.15
CA PRO A 102 -6.48 -8.29 -16.95
C PRO A 102 -6.83 -8.10 -18.43
N ASP A 103 -7.61 -7.08 -18.75
CA ASP A 103 -8.04 -6.70 -20.12
C ASP A 103 -7.17 -5.56 -20.72
N GLY A 104 -6.11 -5.13 -20.02
CA GLY A 104 -5.22 -4.05 -20.41
C GLY A 104 -5.76 -2.64 -20.08
N THR A 105 -6.94 -2.50 -19.48
CA THR A 105 -7.42 -1.20 -19.02
C THR A 105 -6.65 -0.77 -17.77
N PRO A 106 -6.33 0.53 -17.62
CA PRO A 106 -5.73 1.04 -16.38
C PRO A 106 -6.67 0.81 -15.20
N TYR A 107 -6.13 0.29 -14.11
CA TYR A 107 -6.87 -0.01 -12.88
C TYR A 107 -6.12 0.53 -11.67
N PRO A 108 -6.80 1.15 -10.68
CA PRO A 108 -6.14 1.58 -9.46
C PRO A 108 -5.60 0.39 -8.67
N GLU A 109 -4.28 0.34 -8.50
CA GLU A 109 -3.61 -0.76 -7.78
C GLU A 109 -4.16 -0.93 -6.35
N GLY A 110 -4.35 0.17 -5.64
CA GLY A 110 -4.87 0.14 -4.27
C GLY A 110 -6.28 -0.45 -4.17
N GLU A 111 -7.13 -0.26 -5.17
CA GLU A 111 -8.50 -0.81 -5.15
C GLU A 111 -8.51 -2.32 -5.29
N CYS A 112 -7.74 -2.87 -6.24
CA CYS A 112 -7.58 -4.31 -6.41
C CYS A 112 -6.95 -4.96 -5.18
N GLY A 113 -5.87 -4.37 -4.66
CA GLY A 113 -5.16 -4.89 -3.49
C GLY A 113 -6.04 -4.93 -2.24
N ASN A 114 -6.87 -3.92 -2.04
CA ASN A 114 -7.79 -3.87 -0.91
C ASN A 114 -8.90 -4.92 -1.02
N LEU A 115 -9.46 -5.15 -2.21
CA LEU A 115 -10.47 -6.20 -2.42
C LEU A 115 -9.88 -7.59 -2.23
N ASP A 116 -8.68 -7.85 -2.74
CA ASP A 116 -7.98 -9.12 -2.53
C ASP A 116 -7.65 -9.36 -1.05
N MET A 117 -7.25 -8.32 -0.33
CA MET A 117 -7.00 -8.39 1.12
C MET A 117 -8.28 -8.69 1.90
N ILE A 118 -9.40 -8.03 1.57
CA ILE A 118 -10.71 -8.25 2.20
C ILE A 118 -11.15 -9.70 1.97
N ASP A 119 -11.07 -10.20 0.73
CA ASP A 119 -11.41 -11.58 0.40
C ASP A 119 -10.58 -12.58 1.21
N ALA A 120 -9.27 -12.41 1.23
CA ALA A 120 -8.38 -13.28 1.99
C ALA A 120 -8.64 -13.21 3.50
N TRP A 121 -8.90 -12.00 4.03
CA TRP A 121 -9.21 -11.78 5.44
C TRP A 121 -10.50 -12.51 5.88
N VAL A 122 -11.58 -12.32 5.12
CA VAL A 122 -12.88 -12.95 5.43
C VAL A 122 -12.80 -14.46 5.24
N SER A 123 -12.14 -14.94 4.16
CA SER A 123 -11.94 -16.37 3.89
C SER A 123 -11.19 -17.07 5.02
N GLY A 124 -10.25 -16.39 5.67
CA GLY A 124 -9.51 -16.88 6.84
C GLY A 124 -10.24 -16.69 8.18
N GLY A 125 -11.55 -16.39 8.17
CA GLY A 125 -12.37 -16.23 9.37
C GLY A 125 -12.14 -14.90 10.11
N GLY A 126 -11.73 -13.85 9.42
CA GLY A 126 -11.71 -12.48 9.94
C GLY A 126 -13.10 -11.91 10.14
N SER A 127 -13.22 -10.89 11.01
CA SER A 127 -14.42 -10.09 11.16
C SER A 127 -14.76 -9.37 9.84
N GLU A 128 -16.03 -8.97 9.68
CA GLU A 128 -16.41 -8.11 8.54
C GLU A 128 -15.61 -6.79 8.60
N PRO A 129 -14.80 -6.46 7.56
CA PRO A 129 -13.95 -5.30 7.59
C PRO A 129 -14.70 -4.01 7.25
N TYR A 130 -14.13 -2.88 7.61
CA TYR A 130 -14.56 -1.58 7.12
C TYR A 130 -13.70 -1.15 5.93
N ARG A 131 -14.35 -0.63 4.88
CA ARG A 131 -13.65 -0.15 3.68
C ARG A 131 -14.02 1.29 3.39
N TYR A 132 -13.02 2.12 3.04
CA TYR A 132 -13.26 3.46 2.52
C TYR A 132 -12.64 3.63 1.12
N ARG A 133 -13.18 4.61 0.42
CA ARG A 133 -12.64 5.12 -0.83
C ARG A 133 -12.61 6.63 -0.75
N PHE A 134 -11.43 7.21 -0.79
CA PHE A 134 -11.25 8.64 -0.71
C PHE A 134 -11.25 9.26 -2.11
N ASP A 135 -12.25 10.11 -2.39
CA ASP A 135 -12.51 10.69 -3.72
C ASP A 135 -12.70 12.21 -3.63
N VAL A 136 -11.82 12.87 -2.89
CA VAL A 136 -11.87 14.32 -2.73
C VAL A 136 -11.00 14.98 -3.78
N ASP A 137 -11.61 15.82 -4.64
CA ASP A 137 -10.85 16.72 -5.49
C ASP A 137 -10.05 17.69 -4.64
N MET A 138 -8.73 17.56 -4.70
CA MET A 138 -7.82 18.38 -3.90
C MET A 138 -7.81 19.82 -4.42
N PRO A 139 -8.04 20.83 -3.55
CA PRO A 139 -8.11 22.21 -4.00
C PRO A 139 -6.73 22.75 -4.37
N GLY A 140 -6.67 23.64 -5.37
CA GLY A 140 -5.46 24.39 -5.75
C GLY A 140 -4.79 23.96 -7.06
N ASP A 141 -5.06 22.75 -7.54
CA ASP A 141 -4.65 22.22 -8.84
C ASP A 141 -5.58 21.09 -9.30
N ASP A 142 -5.27 20.44 -10.43
CA ASP A 142 -6.05 19.36 -11.03
C ASP A 142 -5.55 17.96 -10.59
N ALA A 143 -4.95 17.85 -9.39
CA ALA A 143 -4.35 16.60 -8.93
C ALA A 143 -5.36 15.52 -8.52
N GLY A 144 -6.63 15.88 -8.35
CA GLY A 144 -7.68 14.95 -7.87
C GLY A 144 -7.35 14.37 -6.50
N ALA A 145 -7.89 13.20 -6.22
CA ALA A 145 -7.61 12.43 -4.99
C ALA A 145 -6.34 11.58 -5.17
N PHE A 146 -5.18 12.19 -5.32
CA PHE A 146 -3.91 11.53 -5.58
C PHE A 146 -3.43 10.67 -4.39
N HIS A 147 -2.48 9.78 -4.65
CA HIS A 147 -1.90 8.89 -3.64
C HIS A 147 -1.49 9.63 -2.36
N SER A 148 -1.96 9.14 -1.22
CA SER A 148 -1.72 9.72 0.13
C SER A 148 -2.41 11.06 0.42
N SER A 149 -3.28 11.56 -0.45
CA SER A 149 -3.99 12.84 -0.21
C SER A 149 -4.99 12.76 0.96
N ASP A 150 -5.47 11.57 1.31
CA ASP A 150 -6.31 11.27 2.46
C ASP A 150 -5.60 11.44 3.80
N LEU A 151 -4.26 11.38 3.83
CA LEU A 151 -3.49 11.49 5.07
C LEU A 151 -3.65 12.85 5.75
N TRP A 152 -3.75 13.94 5.01
CA TRP A 152 -4.01 15.26 5.61
C TRP A 152 -5.34 15.30 6.36
N PHE A 153 -6.34 14.58 5.85
CA PHE A 153 -7.66 14.48 6.48
C PHE A 153 -7.63 13.55 7.69
N SER A 154 -7.07 12.37 7.52
CA SER A 154 -6.99 11.34 8.58
C SER A 154 -6.22 11.82 9.81
N PHE A 155 -5.15 12.61 9.60
CA PHE A 155 -4.31 13.14 10.67
C PHE A 155 -4.66 14.57 11.09
N GLY A 156 -5.66 15.23 10.48
CA GLY A 156 -6.05 16.58 10.81
C GLY A 156 -4.98 17.64 10.49
N THR A 157 -4.12 17.36 9.51
CA THR A 157 -2.96 18.21 9.17
C THR A 157 -3.19 19.14 7.97
N LEU A 158 -4.44 19.37 7.59
CA LEU A 158 -4.80 20.29 6.50
C LEU A 158 -4.10 21.66 6.56
N PRO A 159 -3.96 22.31 7.75
CA PRO A 159 -3.29 23.61 7.83
C PRO A 159 -1.80 23.58 7.49
N ALA A 160 -1.16 22.41 7.48
CA ALA A 160 0.25 22.28 7.11
C ALA A 160 0.48 22.25 5.60
N SER A 161 -0.59 22.13 4.80
CA SER A 161 -0.53 22.15 3.34
C SER A 161 -0.71 23.56 2.78
N TRP A 162 -0.10 23.83 1.63
CA TRP A 162 -0.30 25.08 0.87
C TRP A 162 -1.69 25.19 0.21
N ARG A 163 -2.45 24.08 0.15
CA ARG A 163 -3.72 23.98 -0.55
C ARG A 163 -4.82 24.84 0.13
N PRO A 164 -5.67 25.52 -0.63
CA PRO A 164 -6.70 26.42 -0.09
C PRO A 164 -7.92 25.63 0.42
N PHE A 165 -7.71 24.82 1.44
CA PHE A 165 -8.80 24.09 2.10
C PHE A 165 -9.86 25.04 2.69
N ARG A 166 -11.13 24.61 2.64
CA ARG A 166 -12.30 25.38 3.11
C ARG A 166 -13.05 24.60 4.18
N GLY A 167 -14.09 25.20 4.75
CA GLY A 167 -14.85 24.66 5.89
C GLY A 167 -15.18 23.17 5.79
N TRP A 168 -15.82 22.74 4.71
CA TRP A 168 -16.22 21.34 4.56
C TRP A 168 -15.04 20.34 4.51
N HIS A 169 -13.85 20.76 4.07
CA HIS A 169 -12.67 19.92 4.14
C HIS A 169 -12.26 19.66 5.61
N TYR A 170 -12.37 20.68 6.45
CA TYR A 170 -12.11 20.54 7.89
C TYR A 170 -13.18 19.68 8.55
N ASP A 171 -14.46 19.83 8.16
CA ASP A 171 -15.55 18.99 8.66
C ASP A 171 -15.33 17.52 8.29
N LEU A 172 -14.93 17.24 7.04
CA LEU A 172 -14.57 15.89 6.60
C LEU A 172 -13.34 15.36 7.36
N SER A 173 -12.31 16.18 7.52
CA SER A 173 -11.11 15.80 8.30
C SER A 173 -11.47 15.45 9.74
N HIS A 174 -12.30 16.23 10.40
CA HIS A 174 -12.77 15.93 11.74
C HIS A 174 -13.60 14.64 11.79
N ALA A 175 -14.46 14.39 10.80
CA ALA A 175 -15.22 13.15 10.72
C ALA A 175 -14.30 11.94 10.52
N MET A 176 -13.36 12.00 9.56
CA MET A 176 -12.38 10.94 9.32
C MET A 176 -11.54 10.64 10.56
N ASN A 177 -10.99 11.69 11.20
CA ASN A 177 -10.21 11.51 12.42
C ASN A 177 -11.01 10.80 13.51
N ARG A 178 -12.31 11.12 13.65
CA ARG A 178 -13.20 10.46 14.62
C ARG A 178 -13.48 9.00 14.26
N TYR A 179 -13.72 8.68 12.98
CA TYR A 179 -13.87 7.29 12.54
C TYR A 179 -12.62 6.47 12.86
N TRP A 180 -11.43 6.99 12.52
CA TRP A 180 -10.15 6.29 12.79
C TRP A 180 -9.90 6.10 14.29
N THR A 181 -10.17 7.12 15.10
CA THR A 181 -9.97 7.02 16.56
C THR A 181 -10.98 6.10 17.22
N ASN A 182 -12.24 6.09 16.78
CA ASN A 182 -13.24 5.15 17.27
C ASN A 182 -12.84 3.70 16.92
N PHE A 183 -12.49 3.47 15.66
CA PHE A 183 -12.04 2.15 15.21
C PHE A 183 -10.81 1.67 15.98
N ALA A 184 -9.81 2.52 16.15
CA ALA A 184 -8.60 2.17 16.91
C ALA A 184 -8.90 1.83 18.38
N ALA A 185 -9.94 2.42 18.96
CA ALA A 185 -10.32 2.18 20.35
C ALA A 185 -11.23 0.96 20.54
N THR A 186 -12.07 0.63 19.56
CA THR A 186 -13.19 -0.32 19.77
C THR A 186 -13.35 -1.38 18.66
N GLY A 187 -12.66 -1.25 17.53
CA GLY A 187 -12.90 -2.04 16.31
C GLY A 187 -14.10 -1.57 15.49
N ASP A 188 -14.87 -0.59 15.97
CA ASP A 188 -16.03 0.00 15.29
C ASP A 188 -15.75 1.50 15.01
N PRO A 189 -15.75 1.95 13.74
CA PRO A 189 -15.54 3.35 13.41
C PRO A 189 -16.71 4.26 13.78
N ASN A 190 -17.90 3.70 14.00
CA ASN A 190 -19.12 4.45 14.22
C ASN A 190 -19.12 5.21 15.56
N GLY A 191 -19.92 6.26 15.65
CA GLY A 191 -20.05 7.05 16.87
C GLY A 191 -21.07 8.18 16.75
N SER A 192 -21.42 8.76 17.90
CA SER A 192 -22.45 9.81 17.97
C SER A 192 -22.12 10.99 17.04
N GLY A 193 -23.09 11.38 16.20
CA GLY A 193 -22.97 12.51 15.28
C GLY A 193 -22.08 12.24 14.04
N LEU A 194 -21.75 10.99 13.78
CA LEU A 194 -21.18 10.53 12.51
C LEU A 194 -22.27 9.81 11.71
N PRO A 195 -22.29 9.92 10.38
CA PRO A 195 -23.03 9.00 9.53
C PRO A 195 -22.67 7.54 9.83
N GLU A 196 -23.63 6.63 9.70
CA GLU A 196 -23.37 5.22 9.88
C GLU A 196 -22.45 4.68 8.77
N TRP A 197 -21.36 4.04 9.17
CA TRP A 197 -20.46 3.32 8.28
C TRP A 197 -20.68 1.82 8.45
N THR A 198 -21.29 1.19 7.45
CA THR A 198 -21.58 -0.25 7.48
C THR A 198 -20.34 -1.04 7.10
N ALA A 199 -20.04 -2.10 7.85
CA ALA A 199 -18.97 -3.04 7.49
C ALA A 199 -19.23 -3.69 6.13
N CYS A 200 -18.15 -4.03 5.42
CA CYS A 200 -18.22 -4.72 4.14
C CYS A 200 -18.72 -6.17 4.33
N GLY A 201 -19.64 -6.62 3.47
CA GLY A 201 -19.92 -8.03 3.32
C GLY A 201 -18.75 -8.77 2.64
N PRO A 202 -18.89 -10.11 2.51
CA PRO A 202 -17.84 -10.97 1.91
C PRO A 202 -17.45 -10.60 0.48
N ASP A 203 -18.28 -9.83 -0.23
CA ASP A 203 -18.06 -9.33 -1.60
C ASP A 203 -17.34 -7.97 -1.66
N GLY A 204 -17.02 -7.38 -0.51
CA GLY A 204 -16.36 -6.08 -0.41
C GLY A 204 -17.18 -4.89 -0.96
N GLN A 205 -18.45 -5.11 -1.27
CA GLN A 205 -19.29 -4.24 -2.09
C GLN A 205 -20.12 -3.20 -1.32
N ARG A 206 -19.89 -3.00 -0.02
CA ARG A 206 -20.60 -1.93 0.72
C ARG A 206 -19.64 -0.78 0.99
N TYR A 207 -20.05 0.39 0.55
CA TYR A 207 -19.35 1.67 0.76
C TYR A 207 -20.11 2.48 1.80
#